data_8860d172eade0a3ad7b39644c7410bec
#
_entry.id   8860d172eade0a3ad7b39644c7410bec
#
_cell.length_a   1.000
_cell.length_b   1.000
_cell.length_c   1.000
_cell.angle_alpha   90.00
_cell.angle_beta   90.00
_cell.angle_gamma   90.00
#
_symmetry.space_group_name_H-M   'P 1'
#
loop_
_entity.id
_entity.type
_entity.pdbx_description
1 polymer ?
#
loop_
_entity_poly.entity_id
_entity_poly.type
_entity_poly.pdbx_seq_one_letter_code
_entity_poly.pdbx_strand_id
1 'polypeptide(L)'
;MNHPKHIDPRLDPTRTIRAPRGSEKVCKTWLAEAAYRMIQNNLDPEVAEHPHALVVYGGIGRAARNWECYDQILASLKELGEDETLLVQSGKPVGVFRTHKDAPRVLLANSNLVPHWATWEHFNELDRKGLMMYGQMTAGSWIYIGSQGIVQGTYETFFSVANQHFNGDPSGRWILTGGLGGMGGAQPLAATMAGFSMIAVECDETRIDFRLKTRYVDKKATTLDEALGMIEEAKRTGKPVSIGLLGNAADVFTECVERGITPDCVTDQTSAHDPINGYLPQGWSVAQWRETQKVDPEGIVHPAKQSMAVQVRAMLTLQERGAATLDYGNNIRQMALEMGVENAFDFPGFVPAYIRPLFCEGKGPFRWVALSGDPEDIYKTDQKVKELIPDDPHLHNWLDMARERIAFQGLPARICWVGVKDRYRLGQAFNEMVKNGELKAPIVIGRDHLDTGSVASPNRETESMKDGSDAVSDWPLLNALLNTAGGASWVSLHHGGGVGMGFSQHSGVVIVADGTADAHERLGRVLLNDPATGVMRHADAGYELAQQTAREAGLKLPMLGR
;
A
#
# COMPACT_ATOMS: atom_id res chain seq x y z
N MET A 1 -9.38 42.68 20.87
CA MET A 1 -9.98 41.39 21.26
C MET A 1 -9.25 40.30 20.49
N ASN A 2 -8.41 39.52 21.19
CA ASN A 2 -7.71 38.40 20.55
C ASN A 2 -8.76 37.32 20.22
N HIS A 3 -9.12 37.15 18.95
CA HIS A 3 -9.79 35.94 18.52
C HIS A 3 -8.88 34.77 18.89
N PRO A 4 -9.38 33.72 19.55
CA PRO A 4 -8.60 32.52 19.76
C PRO A 4 -8.18 32.01 18.36
N LYS A 5 -6.88 31.80 18.13
CA LYS A 5 -6.40 31.13 16.93
C LYS A 5 -7.17 29.82 16.84
N HIS A 6 -7.94 29.62 15.79
CA HIS A 6 -8.63 28.36 15.53
C HIS A 6 -7.53 27.31 15.32
N ILE A 7 -7.22 26.57 16.38
CA ILE A 7 -6.26 25.47 16.30
C ILE A 7 -6.96 24.40 15.45
N ASP A 8 -6.34 24.01 14.34
CA ASP A 8 -6.85 22.90 13.52
C ASP A 8 -6.90 21.64 14.38
N PRO A 9 -8.08 21.03 14.61
CA PRO A 9 -8.23 19.87 15.48
C PRO A 9 -7.51 18.60 14.96
N ARG A 10 -6.96 18.69 13.76
CA ARG A 10 -6.14 17.64 13.15
C ARG A 10 -4.66 17.74 13.51
N LEU A 11 -4.22 18.86 14.07
CA LEU A 11 -2.80 19.12 14.37
C LEU A 11 -2.53 19.08 15.87
N ASP A 12 -1.59 18.24 16.28
CA ASP A 12 -1.03 18.24 17.64
C ASP A 12 0.48 17.92 17.59
N PRO A 13 1.35 18.94 17.53
CA PRO A 13 2.80 18.73 17.43
C PRO A 13 3.42 18.18 18.72
N THR A 14 2.66 18.11 19.82
CA THR A 14 3.17 17.63 21.11
C THR A 14 3.05 16.11 21.27
N ARG A 15 2.27 15.45 20.43
CA ARG A 15 2.02 14.01 20.52
C ARG A 15 3.09 13.20 19.79
N THR A 16 3.61 12.19 20.49
CA THR A 16 4.42 11.12 19.91
C THR A 16 3.73 9.81 20.25
N ILE A 17 3.28 9.10 19.22
CA ILE A 17 2.52 7.87 19.37
C ILE A 17 3.41 6.67 19.09
N ARG A 18 3.36 5.66 19.97
CA ARG A 18 3.95 4.35 19.74
C ARG A 18 3.01 3.28 20.27
N ALA A 19 2.87 2.19 19.52
CA ALA A 19 2.05 1.07 19.90
C ALA A 19 2.63 0.37 21.14
N PRO A 20 1.80 -0.05 22.11
CA PRO A 20 2.21 -0.95 23.18
C PRO A 20 2.76 -2.27 22.61
N ARG A 21 3.71 -2.89 23.32
CA ARG A 21 4.39 -4.13 22.95
C ARG A 21 4.26 -5.15 24.07
N GLY A 22 4.36 -6.43 23.74
CA GLY A 22 4.37 -7.53 24.73
C GLY A 22 3.02 -8.24 24.87
N SER A 23 2.92 -9.09 25.88
CA SER A 23 1.80 -10.02 26.11
C SER A 23 0.67 -9.45 26.97
N GLU A 24 0.83 -8.26 27.52
CA GLU A 24 -0.21 -7.63 28.32
C GLU A 24 -1.14 -6.77 27.46
N LYS A 25 -2.42 -6.80 27.74
CA LYS A 25 -3.44 -6.03 27.02
C LYS A 25 -4.17 -5.04 27.95
N VAL A 26 -4.57 -3.91 27.38
CA VAL A 26 -5.39 -2.89 28.05
C VAL A 26 -6.86 -2.97 27.65
N CYS A 27 -7.16 -3.62 26.52
CA CYS A 27 -8.51 -3.89 26.05
C CYS A 27 -9.05 -5.20 26.64
N LYS A 28 -10.38 -5.40 26.62
CA LYS A 28 -11.03 -6.61 27.16
C LYS A 28 -10.67 -7.86 26.36
N THR A 29 -10.51 -7.72 25.03
CA THR A 29 -10.19 -8.84 24.13
C THR A 29 -8.93 -8.58 23.30
N TRP A 30 -8.25 -9.63 22.82
CA TRP A 30 -7.12 -9.49 21.89
C TRP A 30 -7.53 -8.91 20.53
N LEU A 31 -8.77 -9.13 20.09
CA LEU A 31 -9.27 -8.56 18.84
C LEU A 31 -9.36 -7.02 18.93
N ALA A 32 -9.86 -6.50 20.05
CA ALA A 32 -9.89 -5.06 20.31
C ALA A 32 -8.49 -4.49 20.55
N GLU A 33 -7.65 -5.21 21.31
CA GLU A 33 -6.26 -4.83 21.59
C GLU A 33 -5.41 -4.75 20.32
N ALA A 34 -5.60 -5.66 19.38
CA ALA A 34 -4.92 -5.61 18.10
C ALA A 34 -5.27 -4.33 17.32
N ALA A 35 -6.55 -3.99 17.20
CA ALA A 35 -6.97 -2.74 16.57
C ALA A 35 -6.41 -1.51 17.32
N TYR A 36 -6.44 -1.54 18.66
CA TYR A 36 -5.88 -0.50 19.52
C TYR A 36 -4.38 -0.29 19.29
N ARG A 37 -3.60 -1.35 19.14
CA ARG A 37 -2.15 -1.25 18.85
C ARG A 37 -1.90 -0.84 17.41
N MET A 38 -2.67 -1.35 16.47
CA MET A 38 -2.43 -1.10 15.07
C MET A 38 -2.74 0.34 14.63
N ILE A 39 -3.78 1.00 15.15
CA ILE A 39 -3.98 2.43 14.88
C ILE A 39 -2.84 3.28 15.45
N GLN A 40 -2.28 2.90 16.60
CA GLN A 40 -1.12 3.57 17.19
C GLN A 40 0.15 3.30 16.38
N ASN A 41 0.34 2.07 15.91
CA ASN A 41 1.47 1.73 15.03
C ASN A 41 1.44 2.53 13.72
N ASN A 42 0.25 2.79 13.16
CA ASN A 42 0.10 3.64 11.98
C ASN A 42 0.64 5.06 12.20
N LEU A 43 0.64 5.56 13.44
CA LEU A 43 1.08 6.91 13.80
C LEU A 43 2.47 6.94 14.46
N ASP A 44 3.15 5.80 14.54
CA ASP A 44 4.54 5.75 14.99
C ASP A 44 5.41 6.63 14.08
N PRO A 45 6.31 7.47 14.63
CA PRO A 45 7.20 8.33 13.83
C PRO A 45 8.10 7.59 12.84
N GLU A 46 8.31 6.28 13.03
CA GLU A 46 9.04 5.45 12.08
C GLU A 46 8.15 4.96 10.91
N VAL A 47 6.83 5.07 11.06
CA VAL A 47 5.82 4.56 10.12
C VAL A 47 5.14 5.67 9.34
N ALA A 48 4.64 6.69 10.03
CA ALA A 48 3.83 7.77 9.47
C ALA A 48 4.68 8.89 8.85
N GLU A 49 4.20 9.46 7.75
CA GLU A 49 4.83 10.63 7.11
C GLU A 49 4.68 11.89 7.96
N HIS A 50 3.47 12.15 8.50
CA HIS A 50 3.17 13.32 9.34
C HIS A 50 2.32 12.93 10.54
N PRO A 51 2.88 12.22 11.55
CA PRO A 51 2.11 11.66 12.67
C PRO A 51 1.38 12.72 13.49
N HIS A 52 1.93 13.91 13.67
CA HIS A 52 1.31 15.04 14.37
C HIS A 52 0.04 15.59 13.67
N ALA A 53 -0.14 15.28 12.38
CA ALA A 53 -1.31 15.61 11.59
C ALA A 53 -2.20 14.39 11.31
N LEU A 54 -1.96 13.25 11.98
CA LEU A 54 -2.64 11.96 11.77
C LEU A 54 -2.41 11.37 10.38
N VAL A 55 -1.53 11.94 9.56
CA VAL A 55 -1.25 11.50 8.19
C VAL A 55 -0.25 10.36 8.21
N VAL A 56 -0.69 9.24 7.69
CA VAL A 56 0.10 8.01 7.63
C VAL A 56 0.93 7.97 6.35
N TYR A 57 0.31 8.10 5.18
CA TYR A 57 1.00 8.16 3.88
C TYR A 57 0.09 8.71 2.77
N GLY A 58 0.66 8.95 1.58
CA GLY A 58 -0.07 9.26 0.35
C GLY A 58 -0.72 10.64 0.32
N GLY A 59 -0.03 11.64 0.81
CA GLY A 59 -0.49 13.04 0.86
C GLY A 59 -1.33 13.33 2.09
N ILE A 60 -2.59 12.91 2.12
CA ILE A 60 -3.55 13.18 3.20
C ILE A 60 -4.20 11.94 3.80
N GLY A 61 -3.69 10.74 3.53
CA GLY A 61 -4.22 9.48 4.07
C GLY A 61 -4.06 9.42 5.59
N ARG A 62 -5.18 9.53 6.35
CA ARG A 62 -5.19 9.63 7.81
C ARG A 62 -5.67 8.35 8.49
N ALA A 63 -5.23 8.13 9.71
CA ALA A 63 -5.66 7.03 10.58
C ALA A 63 -6.96 7.35 11.35
N ALA A 64 -7.20 8.62 11.65
CA ALA A 64 -8.40 9.12 12.32
C ALA A 64 -8.76 10.50 11.78
N ARG A 65 -10.00 10.93 11.92
CA ARG A 65 -10.51 12.21 11.37
C ARG A 65 -9.80 13.42 11.98
N ASN A 66 -9.67 13.42 13.30
CA ASN A 66 -8.96 14.40 14.11
C ASN A 66 -8.51 13.76 15.44
N TRP A 67 -7.82 14.49 16.29
CA TRP A 67 -7.29 13.97 17.55
C TRP A 67 -8.36 13.59 18.56
N GLU A 68 -9.48 14.29 18.62
CA GLU A 68 -10.62 13.91 19.47
C GLU A 68 -11.20 12.56 19.03
N CYS A 69 -11.39 12.36 17.73
CA CYS A 69 -11.85 11.09 17.19
C CYS A 69 -10.86 9.96 17.46
N TYR A 70 -9.57 10.23 17.34
CA TYR A 70 -8.51 9.27 17.68
C TYR A 70 -8.60 8.82 19.14
N ASP A 71 -8.70 9.77 20.09
CA ASP A 71 -8.81 9.47 21.51
C ASP A 71 -10.08 8.67 21.83
N GLN A 72 -11.20 9.01 21.18
CA GLN A 72 -12.47 8.29 21.32
C GLN A 72 -12.43 6.89 20.70
N ILE A 73 -11.73 6.66 19.60
CA ILE A 73 -11.49 5.31 19.06
C ILE A 73 -10.75 4.47 20.11
N LEU A 74 -9.65 4.99 20.67
CA LEU A 74 -8.88 4.27 21.68
C LEU A 74 -9.71 3.98 22.95
N ALA A 75 -10.48 4.95 23.42
CA ALA A 75 -11.37 4.77 24.57
C ALA A 75 -12.43 3.70 24.31
N SER A 76 -13.07 3.76 23.13
CA SER A 76 -14.09 2.78 22.73
C SER A 76 -13.51 1.36 22.64
N LEU A 77 -12.32 1.19 22.06
CA LEU A 77 -11.67 -0.13 21.93
C LEU A 77 -11.34 -0.76 23.28
N LYS A 78 -10.96 0.05 24.30
CA LYS A 78 -10.71 -0.45 25.65
C LYS A 78 -11.96 -1.04 26.30
N GLU A 79 -13.11 -0.43 26.05
CA GLU A 79 -14.39 -0.81 26.67
C GLU A 79 -15.19 -1.84 25.84
N LEU A 80 -14.79 -2.10 24.60
CA LEU A 80 -15.52 -2.95 23.66
C LEU A 80 -15.67 -4.38 24.19
N GLY A 81 -16.91 -4.86 24.27
CA GLY A 81 -17.24 -6.22 24.66
C GLY A 81 -16.94 -7.25 23.55
N GLU A 82 -16.94 -8.53 23.95
CA GLU A 82 -16.67 -9.62 22.99
C GLU A 82 -17.78 -9.86 21.97
N ASP A 83 -19.00 -9.37 22.24
CA ASP A 83 -20.18 -9.43 21.37
C ASP A 83 -20.60 -8.05 20.81
N GLU A 84 -19.68 -7.07 20.87
CA GLU A 84 -19.94 -5.71 20.40
C GLU A 84 -19.08 -5.37 19.17
N THR A 85 -19.60 -4.48 18.33
CA THR A 85 -18.92 -3.96 17.14
C THR A 85 -18.91 -2.43 17.16
N LEU A 86 -17.72 -1.85 17.06
CA LEU A 86 -17.51 -0.41 16.88
C LEU A 86 -17.65 -0.04 15.41
N LEU A 87 -18.47 0.97 15.11
CA LEU A 87 -18.59 1.55 13.78
C LEU A 87 -17.77 2.83 13.68
N VAL A 88 -16.97 2.93 12.62
CA VAL A 88 -16.10 4.09 12.35
C VAL A 88 -16.40 4.64 10.95
N GLN A 89 -16.89 5.87 10.88
CA GLN A 89 -17.23 6.56 9.64
C GLN A 89 -16.16 7.62 9.35
N SER A 90 -15.38 7.43 8.30
CA SER A 90 -14.30 8.36 7.91
C SER A 90 -13.50 8.86 9.12
N GLY A 91 -12.95 7.90 9.89
CA GLY A 91 -12.09 8.15 11.05
C GLY A 91 -12.79 8.68 12.29
N LYS A 92 -14.15 8.70 12.34
CA LYS A 92 -14.95 9.08 13.51
C LYS A 92 -15.67 7.87 14.07
N PRO A 93 -15.50 7.52 15.37
CA PRO A 93 -16.30 6.48 16.01
C PRO A 93 -17.73 7.01 16.18
N VAL A 94 -18.71 6.30 15.60
CA VAL A 94 -20.09 6.79 15.53
C VAL A 94 -21.08 5.93 16.31
N GLY A 95 -20.71 4.72 16.70
CA GLY A 95 -21.55 3.87 17.51
C GLY A 95 -20.93 2.55 17.86
N VAL A 96 -21.39 1.97 18.98
CA VAL A 96 -21.10 0.60 19.39
C VAL A 96 -22.42 -0.15 19.41
N PHE A 97 -22.44 -1.30 18.74
CA PHE A 97 -23.64 -2.12 18.61
C PHE A 97 -23.39 -3.53 19.09
N ARG A 98 -24.37 -4.12 19.75
CA ARG A 98 -24.35 -5.54 20.05
C ARG A 98 -24.52 -6.34 18.76
N THR A 99 -23.60 -7.25 18.53
CA THR A 99 -23.60 -8.22 17.42
C THR A 99 -23.55 -9.64 17.99
N HIS A 100 -22.44 -10.32 17.79
CA HIS A 100 -22.17 -11.63 18.39
C HIS A 100 -20.65 -11.89 18.43
N LYS A 101 -20.22 -12.89 19.19
CA LYS A 101 -18.79 -13.17 19.42
C LYS A 101 -17.96 -13.39 18.13
N ASP A 102 -18.56 -13.93 17.08
CA ASP A 102 -17.88 -14.19 15.81
C ASP A 102 -17.93 -13.02 14.82
N ALA A 103 -18.66 -11.94 15.14
CA ALA A 103 -18.71 -10.73 14.32
C ALA A 103 -17.39 -9.93 14.42
N PRO A 104 -17.06 -9.12 13.40
CA PRO A 104 -15.97 -8.15 13.49
C PRO A 104 -16.12 -7.22 14.69
N ARG A 105 -15.01 -6.95 15.36
CA ARG A 105 -14.98 -5.96 16.45
C ARG A 105 -15.03 -4.52 15.95
N VAL A 106 -14.58 -4.27 14.72
CA VAL A 106 -14.62 -2.95 14.09
C VAL A 106 -15.07 -3.06 12.65
N LEU A 107 -15.96 -2.15 12.24
CA LEU A 107 -16.33 -1.93 10.84
C LEU A 107 -16.02 -0.48 10.48
N LEU A 108 -15.26 -0.30 9.41
CA LEU A 108 -14.80 1.00 8.94
C LEU A 108 -15.36 1.29 7.54
N ALA A 109 -15.84 2.51 7.33
CA ALA A 109 -16.17 3.03 6.02
C ALA A 109 -15.47 4.39 5.85
N ASN A 110 -14.57 4.50 4.88
CA ASN A 110 -13.73 5.68 4.70
C ASN A 110 -13.92 6.30 3.32
N SER A 111 -14.07 7.61 3.28
CA SER A 111 -14.11 8.44 2.06
C SER A 111 -15.11 8.01 0.99
N ASN A 112 -16.10 7.19 1.33
CA ASN A 112 -17.11 6.76 0.37
C ASN A 112 -18.08 7.91 0.07
N LEU A 113 -18.17 8.25 -1.20
CA LEU A 113 -19.14 9.19 -1.76
C LEU A 113 -20.05 8.46 -2.75
N VAL A 114 -21.28 8.92 -2.88
CA VAL A 114 -22.16 8.46 -3.97
C VAL A 114 -21.47 8.80 -5.31
N PRO A 115 -21.44 7.89 -6.31
CA PRO A 115 -20.55 8.01 -7.47
C PRO A 115 -20.58 9.36 -8.19
N HIS A 116 -21.77 9.95 -8.39
CA HIS A 116 -21.90 11.25 -9.03
C HIS A 116 -21.19 12.41 -8.29
N TRP A 117 -21.04 12.29 -6.97
CA TRP A 117 -20.38 13.29 -6.10
C TRP A 117 -18.94 12.90 -5.73
N ALA A 118 -18.42 11.81 -6.26
CA ALA A 118 -17.09 11.31 -5.94
C ALA A 118 -16.00 12.08 -6.70
N THR A 119 -15.85 13.36 -6.39
CA THR A 119 -14.83 14.25 -6.93
C THR A 119 -13.94 14.80 -5.81
N TRP A 120 -12.70 15.16 -6.15
CA TRP A 120 -11.78 15.80 -5.20
C TRP A 120 -12.35 17.13 -4.66
N GLU A 121 -12.99 17.93 -5.51
CA GLU A 121 -13.59 19.20 -5.11
C GLU A 121 -14.62 18.99 -3.99
N HIS A 122 -15.57 18.09 -4.20
CA HIS A 122 -16.60 17.81 -3.20
C HIS A 122 -16.04 17.15 -1.94
N PHE A 123 -15.10 16.22 -2.09
CA PHE A 123 -14.38 15.60 -0.97
C PHE A 123 -13.68 16.66 -0.12
N ASN A 124 -12.91 17.57 -0.74
CA ASN A 124 -12.17 18.63 -0.04
C ASN A 124 -13.10 19.58 0.70
N GLU A 125 -14.28 19.90 0.14
CA GLU A 125 -15.29 20.69 0.83
C GLU A 125 -15.77 19.99 2.11
N LEU A 126 -16.07 18.68 2.03
CA LEU A 126 -16.52 17.88 3.17
C LEU A 126 -15.43 17.66 4.22
N ASP A 127 -14.18 17.46 3.81
CA ASP A 127 -13.04 17.34 4.74
C ASP A 127 -12.80 18.64 5.51
N ARG A 128 -12.88 19.80 4.83
CA ARG A 128 -12.80 21.12 5.50
C ARG A 128 -13.93 21.34 6.50
N LYS A 129 -15.13 20.82 6.24
CA LYS A 129 -16.27 20.85 7.17
C LYS A 129 -16.15 19.83 8.31
N GLY A 130 -15.12 18.98 8.34
CA GLY A 130 -14.94 17.92 9.32
C GLY A 130 -15.94 16.77 9.19
N LEU A 131 -16.50 16.55 8.00
CA LEU A 131 -17.50 15.51 7.73
C LEU A 131 -16.91 14.23 7.16
N MET A 132 -15.72 14.31 6.58
CA MET A 132 -15.00 13.19 5.97
C MET A 132 -13.53 13.16 6.35
N MET A 133 -12.89 12.05 5.99
CA MET A 133 -11.46 11.85 6.10
C MET A 133 -11.02 11.00 4.92
N TYR A 134 -9.89 11.33 4.29
CA TYR A 134 -9.26 10.44 3.31
C TYR A 134 -8.56 9.28 4.03
N GLY A 135 -9.30 8.20 4.20
CA GLY A 135 -8.80 6.97 4.80
C GLY A 135 -8.16 6.09 3.75
N GLN A 136 -7.01 6.51 3.21
CA GLN A 136 -6.33 5.81 2.14
C GLN A 136 -5.93 4.41 2.58
N MET A 137 -6.53 3.38 1.93
CA MET A 137 -6.17 1.97 2.06
C MET A 137 -5.80 1.55 3.49
N THR A 138 -4.61 1.00 3.67
CA THR A 138 -4.09 0.51 4.95
C THR A 138 -3.86 1.58 6.01
N ALA A 139 -3.80 2.86 5.63
CA ALA A 139 -3.80 3.97 6.58
C ALA A 139 -5.13 4.07 7.33
N GLY A 140 -6.24 4.06 6.60
CA GLY A 140 -7.59 4.15 7.16
C GLY A 140 -8.11 2.86 7.77
N SER A 141 -7.54 1.71 7.47
CA SER A 141 -7.89 0.40 8.03
C SER A 141 -6.90 -0.12 9.08
N TRP A 142 -5.93 0.69 9.48
CA TRP A 142 -4.99 0.41 10.57
C TRP A 142 -4.18 -0.88 10.37
N ILE A 143 -3.71 -1.11 9.16
CA ILE A 143 -2.85 -2.27 8.82
C ILE A 143 -1.61 -1.84 8.01
N TYR A 144 -1.33 -0.54 7.93
CA TYR A 144 -0.09 -0.05 7.34
C TYR A 144 1.10 -0.37 8.25
N ILE A 145 2.17 -0.89 7.67
CA ILE A 145 3.37 -1.38 8.36
C ILE A 145 4.63 -0.66 7.89
N GLY A 146 4.48 0.54 7.37
CA GLY A 146 5.56 1.28 6.71
C GLY A 146 5.77 0.83 5.27
N SER A 147 6.79 1.37 4.62
CA SER A 147 7.12 1.06 3.22
C SER A 147 7.46 -0.42 2.99
N GLN A 148 7.82 -1.17 4.03
CA GLN A 148 8.05 -2.61 3.95
C GLN A 148 6.84 -3.39 3.39
N GLY A 149 5.61 -2.87 3.58
CA GLY A 149 4.38 -3.53 3.13
C GLY A 149 4.21 -3.60 1.61
N ILE A 150 4.94 -2.81 0.84
CA ILE A 150 4.89 -2.81 -0.64
C ILE A 150 6.18 -3.33 -1.28
N VAL A 151 7.22 -3.62 -0.48
CA VAL A 151 8.54 -4.00 -1.04
C VAL A 151 8.44 -5.25 -1.90
N GLN A 152 7.70 -6.27 -1.46
CA GLN A 152 7.61 -7.50 -2.26
C GLN A 152 6.83 -7.30 -3.56
N GLY A 153 5.69 -6.61 -3.53
CA GLY A 153 4.94 -6.36 -4.78
C GLY A 153 5.79 -5.61 -5.81
N THR A 154 6.61 -4.68 -5.34
CA THR A 154 7.56 -3.96 -6.19
C THR A 154 8.70 -4.88 -6.67
N TYR A 155 9.21 -5.74 -5.81
CA TYR A 155 10.18 -6.77 -6.16
C TYR A 155 9.63 -7.74 -7.22
N GLU A 156 8.40 -8.26 -7.05
CA GLU A 156 7.75 -9.13 -8.04
C GLU A 156 7.58 -8.43 -9.39
N THR A 157 7.25 -7.14 -9.37
CA THR A 157 7.13 -6.34 -10.59
C THR A 157 8.48 -6.23 -11.31
N PHE A 158 9.54 -5.84 -10.61
CA PHE A 158 10.86 -5.68 -11.22
C PHE A 158 11.49 -7.04 -11.61
N PHE A 159 11.23 -8.09 -10.85
CA PHE A 159 11.60 -9.45 -11.23
C PHE A 159 10.91 -9.87 -12.54
N SER A 160 9.62 -9.56 -12.70
CA SER A 160 8.88 -9.80 -13.94
C SER A 160 9.41 -8.95 -15.10
N VAL A 161 9.77 -7.69 -14.85
CA VAL A 161 10.44 -6.82 -15.84
C VAL A 161 11.74 -7.47 -16.33
N ALA A 162 12.58 -7.97 -15.41
CA ALA A 162 13.82 -8.66 -15.79
C ALA A 162 13.55 -9.86 -16.68
N ASN A 163 12.57 -10.69 -16.31
CA ASN A 163 12.22 -11.89 -17.08
C ASN A 163 11.67 -11.58 -18.47
N GLN A 164 10.77 -10.60 -18.58
CA GLN A 164 10.08 -10.30 -19.84
C GLN A 164 10.95 -9.49 -20.82
N HIS A 165 11.76 -8.57 -20.33
CA HIS A 165 12.51 -7.63 -21.18
C HIS A 165 14.00 -7.93 -21.28
N PHE A 166 14.57 -8.67 -20.31
CA PHE A 166 16.04 -8.85 -20.20
C PHE A 166 16.45 -10.31 -20.02
N ASN A 167 15.61 -11.26 -20.41
CA ASN A 167 15.89 -12.71 -20.32
C ASN A 167 16.28 -13.17 -18.89
N GLY A 168 15.74 -12.52 -17.86
CA GLY A 168 16.02 -12.80 -16.46
C GLY A 168 17.34 -12.24 -15.94
N ASP A 169 18.09 -11.44 -16.73
CA ASP A 169 19.35 -10.82 -16.30
C ASP A 169 19.21 -9.30 -16.11
N PRO A 170 19.07 -8.82 -14.86
CA PRO A 170 19.04 -7.40 -14.52
C PRO A 170 20.44 -6.76 -14.40
N SER A 171 21.52 -7.54 -14.54
CA SER A 171 22.89 -7.09 -14.28
C SER A 171 23.28 -5.87 -15.12
N GLY A 172 23.81 -4.84 -14.47
CA GLY A 172 24.23 -3.61 -15.13
C GLY A 172 23.10 -2.72 -15.64
N ARG A 173 21.82 -3.10 -15.40
CA ARG A 173 20.64 -2.33 -15.82
C ARG A 173 20.16 -1.43 -14.72
N TRP A 174 19.45 -0.36 -15.11
CA TRP A 174 18.96 0.61 -14.14
C TRP A 174 17.57 1.13 -14.46
N ILE A 175 16.89 1.53 -13.40
CA ILE A 175 15.51 2.05 -13.39
C ILE A 175 15.54 3.52 -13.04
N LEU A 176 14.77 4.33 -13.76
CA LEU A 176 14.45 5.71 -13.40
C LEU A 176 13.03 5.78 -12.85
N THR A 177 12.87 6.39 -11.68
CA THR A 177 11.55 6.59 -11.05
C THR A 177 11.46 7.92 -10.32
N GLY A 178 10.24 8.34 -9.97
CA GLY A 178 9.95 9.47 -9.10
C GLY A 178 9.30 9.06 -7.78
N GLY A 179 9.59 9.80 -6.70
CA GLY A 179 8.94 9.69 -5.41
C GLY A 179 9.59 8.72 -4.42
N LEU A 180 9.85 9.22 -3.20
CA LEU A 180 10.35 8.48 -2.04
C LEU A 180 9.43 8.63 -0.80
N GLY A 181 8.15 8.91 -1.01
CA GLY A 181 7.12 8.91 0.03
C GLY A 181 6.84 7.51 0.60
N GLY A 182 5.73 7.34 1.31
CA GLY A 182 5.38 6.07 1.96
C GLY A 182 5.40 4.86 1.03
N MET A 183 4.81 5.00 -0.16
CA MET A 183 4.77 3.95 -1.18
C MET A 183 6.04 3.96 -2.05
N GLY A 184 6.39 5.11 -2.63
CA GLY A 184 7.55 5.25 -3.52
C GLY A 184 8.87 4.87 -2.85
N GLY A 185 8.98 5.07 -1.55
CA GLY A 185 10.16 4.72 -0.78
C GLY A 185 10.54 3.24 -0.77
N ALA A 186 9.63 2.34 -1.17
CA ALA A 186 9.92 0.92 -1.30
C ALA A 186 10.71 0.56 -2.57
N GLN A 187 10.59 1.37 -3.63
CA GLN A 187 11.14 1.05 -4.94
C GLN A 187 12.66 0.83 -4.95
N PRO A 188 13.49 1.70 -4.31
CA PRO A 188 14.95 1.55 -4.36
C PRO A 188 15.43 0.22 -3.77
N LEU A 189 14.87 -0.18 -2.62
CA LEU A 189 15.20 -1.45 -1.99
C LEU A 189 14.76 -2.64 -2.86
N ALA A 190 13.52 -2.61 -3.37
CA ALA A 190 13.00 -3.65 -4.23
C ALA A 190 13.80 -3.80 -5.52
N ALA A 191 14.24 -2.69 -6.14
CA ALA A 191 15.07 -2.70 -7.34
C ALA A 191 16.40 -3.42 -7.09
N THR A 192 17.11 -3.05 -6.03
CA THR A 192 18.40 -3.68 -5.71
C THR A 192 18.26 -5.13 -5.26
N MET A 193 17.13 -5.50 -4.61
CA MET A 193 16.82 -6.91 -4.33
C MET A 193 16.54 -7.71 -5.60
N ALA A 194 15.93 -7.09 -6.62
CA ALA A 194 15.74 -7.69 -7.94
C ALA A 194 16.97 -7.62 -8.86
N GLY A 195 18.08 -7.01 -8.41
CA GLY A 195 19.34 -6.94 -9.13
C GLY A 195 19.52 -5.72 -10.04
N PHE A 196 18.57 -4.77 -10.04
CA PHE A 196 18.67 -3.50 -10.76
C PHE A 196 19.34 -2.42 -9.92
N SER A 197 20.07 -1.51 -10.56
CA SER A 197 20.34 -0.20 -9.99
C SER A 197 19.13 0.72 -10.18
N MET A 198 19.01 1.79 -9.38
CA MET A 198 17.89 2.73 -9.49
C MET A 198 18.32 4.17 -9.19
N ILE A 199 17.78 5.10 -9.97
CA ILE A 199 17.72 6.52 -9.62
C ILE A 199 16.27 6.85 -9.27
N ALA A 200 16.02 7.22 -8.02
CA ALA A 200 14.73 7.67 -7.53
C ALA A 200 14.79 9.18 -7.27
N VAL A 201 14.05 9.95 -8.06
CA VAL A 201 14.00 11.42 -7.96
C VAL A 201 13.02 11.83 -6.87
N GLU A 202 13.48 12.64 -5.91
CA GLU A 202 12.67 13.15 -4.80
C GLU A 202 12.93 14.63 -4.59
N CYS A 203 11.87 15.43 -4.50
CA CYS A 203 11.96 16.87 -4.33
C CYS A 203 12.23 17.29 -2.88
N ASP A 204 11.90 16.47 -1.91
CA ASP A 204 12.08 16.73 -0.48
C ASP A 204 13.29 15.97 0.05
N GLU A 205 14.36 16.72 0.35
CA GLU A 205 15.61 16.17 0.87
C GLU A 205 15.42 15.34 2.14
N THR A 206 14.47 15.73 2.99
CA THR A 206 14.20 15.02 4.25
C THR A 206 13.68 13.59 4.02
N ARG A 207 12.98 13.35 2.92
CA ARG A 207 12.54 12.02 2.52
C ARG A 207 13.71 11.15 2.07
N ILE A 208 14.65 11.72 1.30
CA ILE A 208 15.89 11.01 0.91
C ILE A 208 16.67 10.60 2.16
N ASP A 209 16.89 11.53 3.09
CA ASP A 209 17.64 11.29 4.32
C ASP A 209 16.95 10.21 5.20
N PHE A 210 15.63 10.24 5.26
CA PHE A 210 14.86 9.19 5.94
C PHE A 210 15.06 7.80 5.30
N ARG A 211 15.09 7.71 3.96
CA ARG A 211 15.30 6.43 3.25
C ARG A 211 16.74 5.93 3.38
N LEU A 212 17.73 6.81 3.45
CA LEU A 212 19.10 6.45 3.81
C LEU A 212 19.16 5.86 5.22
N LYS A 213 18.57 6.55 6.20
CA LYS A 213 18.52 6.11 7.60
C LYS A 213 17.83 4.75 7.76
N THR A 214 16.75 4.52 7.04
CA THR A 214 15.98 3.28 7.10
C THR A 214 16.50 2.19 6.14
N ARG A 215 17.62 2.44 5.44
CA ARG A 215 18.29 1.49 4.54
C ARG A 215 17.47 1.10 3.31
N TYR A 216 16.56 1.97 2.86
CA TYR A 216 15.81 1.79 1.61
C TYR A 216 16.55 2.37 0.39
N VAL A 217 17.40 3.37 0.61
CA VAL A 217 18.26 3.98 -0.40
C VAL A 217 19.72 3.83 0.06
N ASP A 218 20.62 3.50 -0.87
CA ASP A 218 22.03 3.29 -0.58
C ASP A 218 22.84 4.59 -0.59
N LYS A 219 22.53 5.49 -1.54
CA LYS A 219 23.29 6.73 -1.77
C LYS A 219 22.37 7.91 -2.11
N LYS A 220 22.89 9.12 -1.92
CA LYS A 220 22.25 10.37 -2.28
C LYS A 220 23.06 11.08 -3.35
N ALA A 221 22.39 11.72 -4.29
CA ALA A 221 22.97 12.59 -5.30
C ALA A 221 22.21 13.91 -5.35
N THR A 222 22.88 14.98 -5.76
CA THR A 222 22.32 16.34 -5.92
C THR A 222 22.25 16.79 -7.37
N THR A 223 22.88 16.03 -8.27
CA THR A 223 22.86 16.28 -9.72
C THR A 223 22.69 14.96 -10.48
N LEU A 224 22.10 15.03 -11.68
CA LEU A 224 21.96 13.86 -12.54
C LEU A 224 23.32 13.27 -12.92
N ASP A 225 24.34 14.08 -13.16
CA ASP A 225 25.69 13.63 -13.48
C ASP A 225 26.33 12.81 -12.36
N GLU A 226 26.16 13.25 -11.12
CA GLU A 226 26.59 12.52 -9.93
C GLU A 226 25.89 11.15 -9.84
N ALA A 227 24.57 11.13 -10.02
CA ALA A 227 23.80 9.88 -10.01
C ALA A 227 24.20 8.92 -11.15
N LEU A 228 24.39 9.42 -12.36
CA LEU A 228 24.85 8.63 -13.50
C LEU A 228 26.26 8.06 -13.29
N GLY A 229 27.16 8.85 -12.67
CA GLY A 229 28.48 8.36 -12.30
C GLY A 229 28.42 7.17 -11.35
N MET A 230 27.49 7.17 -10.39
CA MET A 230 27.23 6.03 -9.49
C MET A 230 26.64 4.83 -10.22
N ILE A 231 25.76 5.04 -11.22
CA ILE A 231 25.24 3.97 -12.09
C ILE A 231 26.37 3.30 -12.90
N GLU A 232 27.26 4.09 -13.52
CA GLU A 232 28.38 3.55 -14.27
C GLU A 232 29.35 2.75 -13.37
N GLU A 233 29.58 3.20 -12.14
CA GLU A 233 30.36 2.44 -11.15
C GLU A 233 29.68 1.12 -10.78
N ALA A 234 28.34 1.13 -10.59
CA ALA A 234 27.55 -0.08 -10.32
C ALA A 234 27.65 -1.08 -11.48
N LYS A 235 27.58 -0.62 -12.73
CA LYS A 235 27.77 -1.46 -13.92
C LYS A 235 29.16 -2.08 -13.94
N ARG A 236 30.19 -1.28 -13.66
CA ARG A 236 31.59 -1.74 -13.67
C ARG A 236 31.89 -2.78 -12.58
N THR A 237 31.27 -2.63 -11.40
CA THR A 237 31.49 -3.53 -10.25
C THR A 237 30.54 -4.73 -10.22
N GLY A 238 29.48 -4.72 -11.05
CA GLY A 238 28.43 -5.73 -11.03
C GLY A 238 27.54 -5.71 -9.76
N LYS A 239 27.61 -4.62 -8.97
CA LYS A 239 26.84 -4.47 -7.74
C LYS A 239 25.75 -3.42 -7.94
N PRO A 240 24.46 -3.78 -7.85
CA PRO A 240 23.38 -2.82 -7.98
C PRO A 240 23.42 -1.79 -6.84
N VAL A 241 23.02 -0.55 -7.15
CA VAL A 241 22.98 0.57 -6.21
C VAL A 241 21.68 1.34 -6.38
N SER A 242 21.08 1.78 -5.29
CA SER A 242 19.95 2.69 -5.29
C SER A 242 20.38 4.10 -4.88
N ILE A 243 19.89 5.10 -5.62
CA ILE A 243 20.30 6.50 -5.49
C ILE A 243 19.05 7.37 -5.34
N GLY A 244 18.96 8.11 -4.25
CA GLY A 244 18.00 9.19 -4.08
C GLY A 244 18.56 10.47 -4.70
N LEU A 245 17.99 10.91 -5.81
CA LEU A 245 18.39 12.14 -6.50
C LEU A 245 17.49 13.29 -6.08
N LEU A 246 18.07 14.32 -5.48
CA LEU A 246 17.34 15.55 -5.12
C LEU A 246 16.99 16.33 -6.38
N GLY A 247 15.70 16.46 -6.69
CA GLY A 247 15.23 17.18 -7.86
C GLY A 247 13.73 17.06 -8.09
N ASN A 248 13.24 17.74 -9.12
CA ASN A 248 11.89 17.59 -9.61
C ASN A 248 11.84 16.47 -10.67
N ALA A 249 10.92 15.51 -10.52
CA ALA A 249 10.85 14.37 -11.44
C ALA A 249 10.59 14.80 -12.90
N ALA A 250 9.70 15.76 -13.13
CA ALA A 250 9.44 16.25 -14.49
C ALA A 250 10.69 16.87 -15.14
N ASP A 251 11.51 17.59 -14.36
CA ASP A 251 12.76 18.18 -14.86
C ASP A 251 13.79 17.10 -15.20
N VAL A 252 14.03 16.17 -14.28
CA VAL A 252 15.03 15.10 -14.46
C VAL A 252 14.67 14.17 -15.61
N PHE A 253 13.41 13.77 -15.74
CA PHE A 253 12.96 12.92 -16.86
C PHE A 253 13.12 13.65 -18.20
N THR A 254 12.80 14.95 -18.25
CA THR A 254 13.01 15.79 -19.43
C THR A 254 14.50 15.93 -19.76
N GLU A 255 15.35 16.16 -18.77
CA GLU A 255 16.80 16.24 -18.96
C GLU A 255 17.37 14.92 -19.53
N CYS A 256 16.91 13.76 -19.06
CA CYS A 256 17.28 12.48 -19.66
C CYS A 256 16.94 12.41 -21.14
N VAL A 257 15.72 12.84 -21.51
CA VAL A 257 15.28 12.88 -22.92
C VAL A 257 16.16 13.81 -23.76
N GLU A 258 16.40 15.03 -23.29
CA GLU A 258 17.18 16.06 -24.00
C GLU A 258 18.64 15.64 -24.19
N ARG A 259 19.22 14.96 -23.20
CA ARG A 259 20.61 14.49 -23.22
C ARG A 259 20.79 13.13 -23.93
N GLY A 260 19.71 12.52 -24.41
CA GLY A 260 19.77 11.19 -25.05
C GLY A 260 20.09 10.04 -24.10
N ILE A 261 19.82 10.22 -22.79
CA ILE A 261 20.01 9.20 -21.76
C ILE A 261 18.74 8.34 -21.71
N THR A 262 18.89 7.03 -21.92
CA THR A 262 17.76 6.08 -21.89
C THR A 262 17.99 5.06 -20.77
N PRO A 263 17.17 5.10 -19.69
CA PRO A 263 17.14 4.04 -18.69
C PRO A 263 16.69 2.71 -19.30
N ASP A 264 17.02 1.58 -18.67
CA ASP A 264 16.49 0.28 -19.09
C ASP A 264 15.01 0.12 -18.74
N CYS A 265 14.58 0.70 -17.62
CA CYS A 265 13.18 0.73 -17.19
C CYS A 265 12.82 2.13 -16.65
N VAL A 266 11.58 2.55 -16.86
CA VAL A 266 11.05 3.85 -16.40
C VAL A 266 9.71 3.65 -15.73
N THR A 267 9.52 4.26 -14.57
CA THR A 267 8.24 4.28 -13.86
C THR A 267 8.08 5.55 -13.02
N ASP A 268 6.98 5.67 -12.27
CA ASP A 268 6.75 6.76 -11.33
C ASP A 268 5.87 6.30 -10.16
N GLN A 269 6.23 6.72 -8.97
CA GLN A 269 5.41 6.48 -7.78
C GLN A 269 5.37 7.72 -6.85
N THR A 270 5.35 8.91 -7.43
CA THR A 270 4.92 10.13 -6.73
C THR A 270 3.47 9.97 -6.26
N SER A 271 3.00 10.80 -5.35
CA SER A 271 1.57 10.81 -4.96
C SER A 271 0.73 11.63 -5.96
N ALA A 272 0.90 11.37 -7.27
CA ALA A 272 0.28 12.13 -8.37
C ALA A 272 -1.25 12.16 -8.32
N HIS A 273 -1.89 11.18 -7.65
CA HIS A 273 -3.34 11.13 -7.42
C HIS A 273 -3.87 12.31 -6.58
N ASP A 274 -3.01 12.99 -5.84
CA ASP A 274 -3.32 14.20 -5.07
C ASP A 274 -2.46 15.36 -5.59
N PRO A 275 -2.95 16.15 -6.56
CA PRO A 275 -2.19 17.25 -7.15
C PRO A 275 -1.79 18.33 -6.16
N ILE A 276 -2.52 18.50 -5.08
CA ILE A 276 -2.25 19.56 -4.07
C ILE A 276 -1.09 19.15 -3.17
N ASN A 277 -1.12 17.92 -2.65
CA ASN A 277 -0.19 17.50 -1.60
C ASN A 277 0.87 16.50 -2.07
N GLY A 278 0.70 15.93 -3.26
CA GLY A 278 1.46 14.77 -3.71
C GLY A 278 2.44 15.02 -4.85
N TYR A 279 2.42 16.18 -5.51
CA TYR A 279 3.28 16.45 -6.65
C TYR A 279 3.76 17.91 -6.69
N LEU A 280 5.06 18.13 -6.68
CA LEU A 280 5.67 19.45 -6.73
C LEU A 280 5.62 20.03 -8.16
N PRO A 281 4.97 21.20 -8.40
CA PRO A 281 5.03 21.86 -9.70
C PRO A 281 6.46 22.22 -10.13
N GLN A 282 6.75 22.11 -11.42
CA GLN A 282 8.03 22.53 -11.99
C GLN A 282 8.33 24.00 -11.68
N GLY A 283 9.58 24.30 -11.37
CA GLY A 283 10.04 25.65 -11.05
C GLY A 283 9.65 26.14 -9.65
N TRP A 284 8.89 25.36 -8.86
CA TRP A 284 8.56 25.72 -7.49
C TRP A 284 9.58 25.15 -6.50
N SER A 285 9.84 25.88 -5.42
CA SER A 285 10.53 25.31 -4.26
C SER A 285 9.55 24.56 -3.36
N VAL A 286 10.05 23.59 -2.60
CA VAL A 286 9.25 22.90 -1.57
C VAL A 286 8.66 23.87 -0.55
N ALA A 287 9.41 24.93 -0.20
CA ALA A 287 8.93 25.96 0.73
C ALA A 287 7.75 26.75 0.15
N GLN A 288 7.83 27.17 -1.11
CA GLN A 288 6.74 27.83 -1.83
C GLN A 288 5.51 26.92 -1.92
N TRP A 289 5.69 25.66 -2.30
CA TRP A 289 4.61 24.67 -2.38
C TRP A 289 3.89 24.51 -1.05
N ARG A 290 4.63 24.30 0.04
CA ARG A 290 4.08 24.17 1.40
C ARG A 290 3.34 25.42 1.89
N GLU A 291 3.78 26.61 1.49
CA GLU A 291 3.07 27.85 1.83
C GLU A 291 1.78 27.99 1.01
N THR A 292 1.84 27.69 -0.29
CA THR A 292 0.66 27.75 -1.18
C THR A 292 -0.41 26.74 -0.75
N GLN A 293 -0.03 25.55 -0.27
CA GLN A 293 -0.99 24.58 0.30
C GLN A 293 -1.86 25.16 1.42
N LYS A 294 -1.32 26.14 2.18
CA LYS A 294 -2.05 26.77 3.30
C LYS A 294 -2.96 27.91 2.85
N VAL A 295 -2.53 28.68 1.83
CA VAL A 295 -3.18 29.94 1.46
C VAL A 295 -4.03 29.84 0.20
N ASP A 296 -3.64 29.00 -0.75
CA ASP A 296 -4.34 28.79 -2.04
C ASP A 296 -4.10 27.36 -2.57
N PRO A 297 -4.63 26.33 -1.90
CA PRO A 297 -4.40 24.95 -2.31
C PRO A 297 -4.92 24.64 -3.73
N GLU A 298 -6.05 25.23 -4.14
CA GLU A 298 -6.62 25.00 -5.48
C GLU A 298 -5.72 25.58 -6.60
N GLY A 299 -4.96 26.62 -6.31
CA GLY A 299 -3.98 27.22 -7.22
C GLY A 299 -2.82 26.29 -7.57
N ILE A 300 -2.62 25.20 -6.82
CA ILE A 300 -1.57 24.19 -7.08
C ILE A 300 -1.99 23.19 -8.15
N VAL A 301 -3.30 22.87 -8.24
CA VAL A 301 -3.82 21.76 -9.05
C VAL A 301 -3.35 21.83 -10.51
N HIS A 302 -3.57 22.96 -11.15
CA HIS A 302 -3.21 23.12 -12.57
C HIS A 302 -1.69 23.07 -12.84
N PRO A 303 -0.83 23.80 -12.13
CA PRO A 303 0.62 23.68 -12.30
C PRO A 303 1.17 22.27 -12.01
N ALA A 304 0.63 21.58 -11.01
CA ALA A 304 1.03 20.21 -10.71
C ALA A 304 0.67 19.26 -11.86
N LYS A 305 -0.56 19.31 -12.35
CA LYS A 305 -1.01 18.50 -13.50
C LYS A 305 -0.22 18.82 -14.78
N GLN A 306 0.11 20.08 -15.04
CA GLN A 306 0.99 20.45 -16.16
C GLN A 306 2.35 19.77 -16.04
N SER A 307 2.95 19.77 -14.84
CA SER A 307 4.23 19.12 -14.59
C SER A 307 4.16 17.60 -14.75
N MET A 308 3.07 16.98 -14.30
CA MET A 308 2.81 15.55 -14.54
C MET A 308 2.71 15.24 -16.04
N ALA A 309 2.05 16.10 -16.82
CA ALA A 309 1.97 15.94 -18.27
C ALA A 309 3.35 16.03 -18.95
N VAL A 310 4.23 16.91 -18.48
CA VAL A 310 5.62 16.99 -18.95
C VAL A 310 6.35 15.68 -18.65
N GLN A 311 6.26 15.16 -17.43
CA GLN A 311 6.89 13.90 -17.05
C GLN A 311 6.37 12.72 -17.90
N VAL A 312 5.05 12.61 -18.09
CA VAL A 312 4.46 11.52 -18.89
C VAL A 312 4.90 11.59 -20.37
N ARG A 313 5.02 12.79 -20.96
CA ARG A 313 5.60 12.92 -22.31
C ARG A 313 7.03 12.45 -22.37
N ALA A 314 7.83 12.75 -21.34
CA ALA A 314 9.21 12.23 -21.24
C ALA A 314 9.22 10.70 -21.11
N MET A 315 8.32 10.11 -20.29
CA MET A 315 8.19 8.64 -20.17
C MET A 315 7.82 7.98 -21.50
N LEU A 316 6.88 8.55 -22.27
CA LEU A 316 6.51 8.08 -23.61
C LEU A 316 7.70 8.13 -24.58
N THR A 317 8.46 9.22 -24.57
CA THR A 317 9.67 9.35 -25.41
C THR A 317 10.74 8.32 -25.03
N LEU A 318 10.91 8.04 -23.73
CA LEU A 318 11.84 7.01 -23.26
C LEU A 318 11.37 5.60 -23.66
N GLN A 319 10.05 5.35 -23.65
CA GLN A 319 9.47 4.10 -24.16
C GLN A 319 9.76 3.92 -25.66
N GLU A 320 9.55 4.96 -26.48
CA GLU A 320 9.88 4.94 -27.90
C GLU A 320 11.36 4.65 -28.17
N ARG A 321 12.25 5.00 -27.24
CA ARG A 321 13.69 4.70 -27.29
C ARG A 321 14.03 3.31 -26.77
N GLY A 322 13.03 2.52 -26.36
CA GLY A 322 13.19 1.12 -25.94
C GLY A 322 13.25 0.88 -24.45
N ALA A 323 13.02 1.87 -23.58
CA ALA A 323 12.88 1.65 -22.14
C ALA A 323 11.60 0.86 -21.82
N ALA A 324 11.72 -0.17 -20.97
CA ALA A 324 10.53 -0.82 -20.40
C ALA A 324 9.80 0.20 -19.51
N THR A 325 8.65 0.70 -19.97
CA THR A 325 7.92 1.80 -19.31
C THR A 325 6.61 1.30 -18.73
N LEU A 326 6.34 1.63 -17.48
CA LEU A 326 5.12 1.22 -16.77
C LEU A 326 4.63 2.30 -15.81
N ASP A 327 3.31 2.33 -15.59
CA ASP A 327 2.67 3.08 -14.51
C ASP A 327 2.64 2.20 -13.26
N TYR A 328 3.15 2.70 -12.14
CA TYR A 328 3.11 1.98 -10.87
C TYR A 328 1.81 2.24 -10.06
N GLY A 329 0.79 2.81 -10.68
CA GLY A 329 -0.54 2.92 -10.10
C GLY A 329 -0.76 4.13 -9.19
N ASN A 330 -0.23 5.27 -9.56
CA ASN A 330 -0.43 6.55 -8.87
C ASN A 330 -1.35 7.52 -9.63
N ASN A 331 -1.94 7.09 -10.73
CA ASN A 331 -2.84 7.87 -11.59
C ASN A 331 -2.19 9.04 -12.36
N ILE A 332 -0.86 9.06 -12.51
CA ILE A 332 -0.17 10.13 -13.25
C ILE A 332 -0.60 10.20 -14.72
N ARG A 333 -0.92 9.05 -15.35
CA ARG A 333 -1.42 8.99 -16.74
C ARG A 333 -2.75 9.71 -16.88
N GLN A 334 -3.67 9.54 -15.94
CA GLN A 334 -4.96 10.24 -15.95
C GLN A 334 -4.78 11.76 -15.81
N MET A 335 -3.90 12.19 -14.91
CA MET A 335 -3.61 13.61 -14.73
C MET A 335 -3.00 14.24 -15.98
N ALA A 336 -2.14 13.50 -16.68
CA ALA A 336 -1.57 13.92 -17.97
C ALA A 336 -2.60 13.95 -19.08
N LEU A 337 -3.52 12.98 -19.15
CA LEU A 337 -4.62 12.95 -20.11
C LEU A 337 -5.51 14.19 -19.97
N GLU A 338 -5.85 14.58 -18.77
CA GLU A 338 -6.62 15.81 -18.47
C GLU A 338 -5.90 17.09 -18.91
N MET A 339 -4.58 17.03 -19.09
CA MET A 339 -3.74 18.11 -19.61
C MET A 339 -3.40 17.96 -21.11
N GLY A 340 -4.15 17.12 -21.84
CA GLY A 340 -4.05 16.99 -23.29
C GLY A 340 -2.93 16.04 -23.77
N VAL A 341 -2.46 15.12 -22.94
CA VAL A 341 -1.59 14.02 -23.38
C VAL A 341 -2.48 12.85 -23.80
N GLU A 342 -2.99 12.87 -25.01
CA GLU A 342 -4.00 11.93 -25.52
C GLU A 342 -3.53 10.46 -25.46
N ASN A 343 -2.23 10.23 -25.64
CA ASN A 343 -1.59 8.92 -25.61
C ASN A 343 -0.97 8.57 -24.23
N ALA A 344 -1.41 9.19 -23.15
CA ALA A 344 -0.86 8.95 -21.80
C ALA A 344 -0.94 7.48 -21.36
N PHE A 345 -1.89 6.72 -21.88
CA PHE A 345 -2.10 5.30 -21.57
C PHE A 345 -1.43 4.32 -22.57
N ASP A 346 -0.55 4.80 -23.47
CA ASP A 346 0.16 3.92 -24.42
C ASP A 346 1.21 3.03 -23.73
N PHE A 347 1.68 3.38 -22.52
CA PHE A 347 2.39 2.43 -21.69
C PHE A 347 1.45 1.83 -20.64
N PRO A 348 1.61 0.53 -20.32
CA PRO A 348 0.69 -0.19 -19.44
C PRO A 348 0.89 0.15 -17.98
N GLY A 349 -0.13 -0.14 -17.15
CA GLY A 349 0.02 -0.29 -15.71
C GLY A 349 0.78 -1.56 -15.34
N PHE A 350 1.38 -1.57 -14.16
CA PHE A 350 2.18 -2.70 -13.69
C PHE A 350 1.34 -3.98 -13.49
N VAL A 351 0.07 -3.84 -13.12
CA VAL A 351 -0.79 -5.01 -12.86
C VAL A 351 -1.10 -5.80 -14.13
N PRO A 352 -1.66 -5.21 -15.21
CA PRO A 352 -1.92 -5.97 -16.44
C PRO A 352 -0.64 -6.50 -17.09
N ALA A 353 0.48 -5.78 -16.96
CA ALA A 353 1.73 -6.16 -17.59
C ALA A 353 2.47 -7.28 -16.85
N TYR A 354 2.45 -7.31 -15.50
CA TYR A 354 3.35 -8.14 -14.71
C TYR A 354 2.68 -8.95 -13.60
N ILE A 355 1.57 -8.48 -13.03
CA ILE A 355 0.98 -9.04 -11.79
C ILE A 355 -0.27 -9.88 -12.05
N ARG A 356 -1.00 -9.66 -13.14
CA ARG A 356 -2.25 -10.35 -13.43
C ARG A 356 -2.22 -11.88 -13.28
N PRO A 357 -1.18 -12.61 -13.74
CA PRO A 357 -1.09 -14.05 -13.54
C PRO A 357 -1.09 -14.44 -12.05
N LEU A 358 -0.39 -13.70 -11.20
CA LEU A 358 -0.36 -13.94 -9.75
C LEU A 358 -1.76 -13.73 -9.13
N PHE A 359 -2.48 -12.71 -9.55
CA PHE A 359 -3.85 -12.46 -9.10
C PHE A 359 -4.82 -13.58 -9.50
N CYS A 360 -4.62 -14.21 -10.65
CA CYS A 360 -5.38 -15.38 -11.07
C CYS A 360 -5.20 -16.59 -10.14
N GLU A 361 -4.06 -16.69 -9.45
CA GLU A 361 -3.77 -17.72 -8.46
C GLU A 361 -4.14 -17.31 -7.02
N GLY A 362 -4.76 -16.14 -6.85
CA GLY A 362 -5.03 -15.55 -5.54
C GLY A 362 -3.76 -15.15 -4.79
N LYS A 363 -2.61 -15.08 -5.47
CA LYS A 363 -1.36 -14.56 -4.91
C LYS A 363 -1.42 -13.05 -4.82
N GLY A 364 -1.08 -12.53 -3.65
CA GLY A 364 -1.07 -11.10 -3.38
C GLY A 364 -0.52 -10.78 -1.99
N PRO A 365 -0.55 -9.51 -1.60
CA PRO A 365 0.15 -8.97 -0.44
C PRO A 365 -0.46 -9.44 0.90
N PHE A 366 -0.07 -10.58 1.37
CA PHE A 366 -0.36 -11.14 2.68
C PHE A 366 0.67 -10.64 3.69
N ARG A 367 0.22 -10.04 4.78
CA ARG A 367 1.09 -9.45 5.80
C ARG A 367 0.71 -9.84 7.21
N TRP A 368 1.71 -9.82 8.11
CA TRP A 368 1.48 -10.03 9.54
C TRP A 368 2.39 -9.17 10.40
N VAL A 369 1.92 -8.91 11.62
CA VAL A 369 2.56 -8.03 12.60
C VAL A 369 2.66 -8.76 13.93
N ALA A 370 3.83 -8.72 14.56
CA ALA A 370 4.06 -9.28 15.88
C ALA A 370 3.73 -8.25 16.97
N LEU A 371 2.64 -8.45 17.70
CA LEU A 371 2.24 -7.55 18.80
C LEU A 371 3.19 -7.60 20.00
N SER A 372 4.05 -8.60 20.08
CA SER A 372 5.13 -8.67 21.08
C SER A 372 6.14 -7.53 20.94
N GLY A 373 6.29 -6.99 19.73
CA GLY A 373 7.36 -6.04 19.41
C GLY A 373 8.73 -6.68 19.30
N ASP A 374 8.82 -8.02 19.34
CA ASP A 374 10.07 -8.76 19.22
C ASP A 374 10.28 -9.26 17.78
N PRO A 375 11.36 -8.84 17.10
CA PRO A 375 11.71 -9.34 15.77
C PRO A 375 11.81 -10.86 15.65
N GLU A 376 12.18 -11.56 16.74
CA GLU A 376 12.29 -13.02 16.75
C GLU A 376 10.96 -13.72 16.45
N ASP A 377 9.83 -13.12 16.81
CA ASP A 377 8.52 -13.68 16.47
C ASP A 377 8.26 -13.64 14.96
N ILE A 378 8.78 -12.62 14.25
CA ILE A 378 8.74 -12.58 12.79
C ILE A 378 9.68 -13.63 12.19
N TYR A 379 10.89 -13.78 12.71
CA TYR A 379 11.84 -14.76 12.16
C TYR A 379 11.36 -16.21 12.33
N LYS A 380 10.68 -16.51 13.44
CA LYS A 380 10.03 -17.82 13.66
C LYS A 380 8.88 -18.05 12.68
N THR A 381 8.06 -17.02 12.43
CA THR A 381 6.97 -17.12 11.45
C THR A 381 7.49 -17.22 10.01
N ASP A 382 8.59 -16.53 9.64
CA ASP A 382 9.28 -16.70 8.35
C ASP A 382 9.71 -18.17 8.15
N GLN A 383 10.29 -18.79 9.18
CA GLN A 383 10.68 -20.20 9.14
C GLN A 383 9.46 -21.11 8.97
N LYS A 384 8.36 -20.81 9.65
CA LYS A 384 7.10 -21.58 9.52
C LYS A 384 6.52 -21.48 8.11
N VAL A 385 6.62 -20.33 7.44
CA VAL A 385 6.25 -20.19 6.02
C VAL A 385 7.06 -21.15 5.14
N LYS A 386 8.38 -21.21 5.33
CA LYS A 386 9.26 -22.11 4.56
C LYS A 386 8.93 -23.59 4.79
N GLU A 387 8.57 -23.95 6.04
CA GLU A 387 8.19 -25.32 6.39
C GLU A 387 6.87 -25.75 5.72
N LEU A 388 5.89 -24.86 5.64
CA LEU A 388 4.58 -25.15 5.08
C LEU A 388 4.51 -25.04 3.56
N ILE A 389 5.43 -24.29 2.95
CA ILE A 389 5.53 -24.09 1.49
C ILE A 389 6.97 -24.44 1.05
N PRO A 390 7.37 -25.72 1.13
CA PRO A 390 8.75 -26.13 0.90
C PRO A 390 9.21 -26.02 -0.56
N ASP A 391 8.26 -26.08 -1.50
CA ASP A 391 8.55 -26.21 -2.93
C ASP A 391 8.53 -24.86 -3.68
N ASP A 392 8.62 -23.72 -2.97
CA ASP A 392 8.69 -22.38 -3.55
C ASP A 392 10.05 -21.70 -3.25
N PRO A 393 11.09 -21.98 -4.04
CA PRO A 393 12.42 -21.39 -3.82
C PRO A 393 12.44 -19.87 -4.00
N HIS A 394 11.54 -19.31 -4.83
CA HIS A 394 11.42 -17.86 -5.01
C HIS A 394 10.93 -17.18 -3.73
N LEU A 395 9.90 -17.76 -3.09
CA LEU A 395 9.39 -17.30 -1.80
C LEU A 395 10.45 -17.43 -0.70
N HIS A 396 11.20 -18.54 -0.66
CA HIS A 396 12.26 -18.75 0.31
C HIS A 396 13.36 -17.69 0.17
N ASN A 397 13.80 -17.43 -1.07
CA ASN A 397 14.79 -16.38 -1.36
C ASN A 397 14.29 -14.99 -0.94
N TRP A 398 13.02 -14.70 -1.20
CA TRP A 398 12.39 -13.46 -0.73
C TRP A 398 12.49 -13.32 0.80
N LEU A 399 12.11 -14.35 1.56
CA LEU A 399 12.14 -14.32 3.03
C LEU A 399 13.57 -14.15 3.58
N ASP A 400 14.56 -14.77 2.96
CA ASP A 400 15.97 -14.61 3.33
C ASP A 400 16.45 -13.18 3.10
N MET A 401 16.20 -12.62 1.92
CA MET A 401 16.52 -11.23 1.62
C MET A 401 15.78 -10.26 2.55
N ALA A 402 14.50 -10.51 2.83
CA ALA A 402 13.70 -9.68 3.72
C ALA A 402 14.28 -9.66 5.14
N ARG A 403 14.73 -10.80 5.66
CA ARG A 403 15.38 -10.90 6.97
C ARG A 403 16.65 -10.06 7.05
N GLU A 404 17.45 -10.06 6.01
CA GLU A 404 18.74 -9.35 5.99
C GLU A 404 18.62 -7.86 5.70
N ARG A 405 17.69 -7.49 4.82
CA ARG A 405 17.66 -6.16 4.20
C ARG A 405 16.54 -5.24 4.66
N ILE A 406 15.42 -5.79 5.15
CA ILE A 406 14.30 -4.96 5.61
C ILE A 406 14.47 -4.60 7.08
N ALA A 407 14.66 -3.32 7.34
CA ALA A 407 14.56 -2.76 8.69
C ALA A 407 13.08 -2.60 9.07
N PHE A 408 12.69 -3.09 10.25
CA PHE A 408 11.34 -2.90 10.74
C PHE A 408 11.05 -1.43 11.04
N GLN A 409 9.84 -1.00 10.73
CA GLN A 409 9.30 0.31 11.05
C GLN A 409 8.13 0.10 12.03
N GLY A 410 8.22 0.67 13.24
CA GLY A 410 7.24 0.43 14.30
C GLY A 410 7.26 -1.02 14.82
N LEU A 411 6.08 -1.65 14.93
CA LEU A 411 5.98 -3.08 15.29
C LEU A 411 6.60 -3.96 14.20
N PRO A 412 7.35 -5.00 14.57
CA PRO A 412 7.92 -5.94 13.61
C PRO A 412 6.84 -6.59 12.76
N ALA A 413 7.07 -6.61 11.45
CA ALA A 413 6.10 -7.11 10.49
C ALA A 413 6.78 -7.80 9.31
N ARG A 414 6.02 -8.60 8.58
CA ARG A 414 6.45 -9.24 7.33
C ARG A 414 5.35 -9.15 6.29
N ILE A 415 5.77 -9.11 5.04
CA ILE A 415 4.94 -9.31 3.85
C ILE A 415 5.42 -10.53 3.09
N CYS A 416 4.47 -11.26 2.49
CA CYS A 416 4.75 -12.45 1.73
C CYS A 416 3.63 -12.65 0.71
N TRP A 417 3.97 -12.87 -0.55
CA TRP A 417 2.97 -13.13 -1.59
C TRP A 417 2.68 -14.62 -1.69
N VAL A 418 1.54 -15.02 -1.17
CA VAL A 418 1.07 -16.42 -1.15
C VAL A 418 -0.35 -16.52 -1.67
N GLY A 419 -0.67 -17.66 -2.25
CA GLY A 419 -1.91 -17.92 -2.95
C GLY A 419 -3.07 -18.38 -2.06
N VAL A 420 -4.19 -18.66 -2.73
CA VAL A 420 -5.45 -19.06 -2.09
C VAL A 420 -5.34 -20.35 -1.26
N LYS A 421 -4.44 -21.26 -1.64
CA LYS A 421 -4.25 -22.55 -0.95
C LYS A 421 -3.42 -22.46 0.33
N ASP A 422 -2.70 -21.35 0.55
CA ASP A 422 -1.68 -21.26 1.59
C ASP A 422 -2.02 -20.29 2.72
N ARG A 423 -2.72 -19.18 2.44
CA ARG A 423 -2.97 -18.13 3.45
C ARG A 423 -3.65 -18.66 4.71
N TYR A 424 -4.70 -19.47 4.58
CA TYR A 424 -5.41 -20.01 5.73
C TYR A 424 -4.56 -21.01 6.53
N ARG A 425 -3.73 -21.81 5.85
CA ARG A 425 -2.79 -22.75 6.50
C ARG A 425 -1.75 -22.01 7.32
N LEU A 426 -1.20 -20.92 6.76
CA LEU A 426 -0.25 -20.06 7.49
C LEU A 426 -0.90 -19.40 8.69
N GLY A 427 -2.09 -18.81 8.53
CA GLY A 427 -2.81 -18.17 9.61
C GLY A 427 -3.12 -19.12 10.76
N GLN A 428 -3.60 -20.33 10.46
CA GLN A 428 -3.85 -21.37 11.45
C GLN A 428 -2.56 -21.84 12.13
N ALA A 429 -1.45 -21.98 11.39
CA ALA A 429 -0.16 -22.34 11.96
C ALA A 429 0.37 -21.24 12.91
N PHE A 430 0.27 -19.97 12.54
CA PHE A 430 0.65 -18.88 13.42
C PHE A 430 -0.20 -18.86 14.72
N ASN A 431 -1.49 -19.17 14.59
CA ASN A 431 -2.37 -19.31 15.76
C ASN A 431 -1.94 -20.45 16.70
N GLU A 432 -1.55 -21.61 16.16
CA GLU A 432 -1.02 -22.71 16.97
C GLU A 432 0.32 -22.33 17.64
N MET A 433 1.21 -21.59 16.95
CA MET A 433 2.45 -21.10 17.53
C MET A 433 2.19 -20.15 18.72
N VAL A 434 1.18 -19.29 18.63
CA VAL A 434 0.74 -18.44 19.76
C VAL A 434 0.21 -19.29 20.90
N LYS A 435 -0.68 -20.24 20.61
CA LYS A 435 -1.28 -21.15 21.59
C LYS A 435 -0.22 -21.95 22.36
N ASN A 436 0.81 -22.42 21.66
CA ASN A 436 1.87 -23.23 22.23
C ASN A 436 2.97 -22.41 22.94
N GLY A 437 2.88 -21.07 22.94
CA GLY A 437 3.87 -20.18 23.54
C GLY A 437 5.19 -20.08 22.76
N GLU A 438 5.21 -20.51 21.50
CA GLU A 438 6.35 -20.32 20.60
C GLU A 438 6.53 -18.85 20.22
N LEU A 439 5.43 -18.11 20.12
CA LEU A 439 5.38 -16.66 19.91
C LEU A 439 4.98 -15.98 21.22
N LYS A 440 5.56 -14.81 21.49
CA LYS A 440 5.43 -14.10 22.76
C LYS A 440 4.11 -13.34 22.94
N ALA A 441 3.40 -13.05 21.84
CA ALA A 441 2.10 -12.38 21.82
C ALA A 441 1.35 -12.71 20.52
N PRO A 442 0.05 -12.34 20.41
CA PRO A 442 -0.71 -12.54 19.19
C PRO A 442 -0.10 -11.93 17.93
N ILE A 443 -0.47 -12.52 16.80
CA ILE A 443 -0.12 -12.05 15.46
C ILE A 443 -1.34 -11.40 14.84
N VAL A 444 -1.18 -10.20 14.30
CA VAL A 444 -2.19 -9.53 13.47
C VAL A 444 -1.91 -9.87 12.01
N ILE A 445 -2.89 -10.45 11.33
CA ILE A 445 -2.79 -10.85 9.92
C ILE A 445 -3.72 -9.98 9.10
N GLY A 446 -3.19 -9.41 8.04
CA GLY A 446 -3.96 -8.61 7.10
C GLY A 446 -3.37 -8.68 5.69
N ARG A 447 -3.80 -7.76 4.85
CA ARG A 447 -3.28 -7.61 3.50
C ARG A 447 -3.37 -6.18 3.03
N ASP A 448 -2.72 -5.88 1.92
CA ASP A 448 -2.96 -4.62 1.23
C ASP A 448 -4.35 -4.60 0.57
N HIS A 449 -4.94 -3.42 0.42
CA HIS A 449 -6.19 -3.24 -0.31
C HIS A 449 -6.05 -3.40 -1.83
N LEU A 450 -4.81 -3.52 -2.31
CA LEU A 450 -4.47 -3.83 -3.71
C LEU A 450 -4.57 -5.33 -4.04
N ASP A 451 -5.08 -6.15 -3.13
CA ASP A 451 -5.14 -7.59 -3.29
C ASP A 451 -6.16 -8.01 -4.37
N THR A 452 -6.00 -9.19 -4.84
CA THR A 452 -6.64 -9.77 -6.04
C THR A 452 -8.16 -9.66 -6.09
N GLY A 453 -8.87 -9.77 -4.95
CA GLY A 453 -10.35 -9.76 -4.89
C GLY A 453 -10.96 -8.51 -4.27
N SER A 454 -10.15 -7.56 -3.81
CA SER A 454 -10.59 -6.53 -2.88
C SER A 454 -10.74 -5.14 -3.49
N VAL A 455 -10.53 -4.99 -4.80
CA VAL A 455 -10.41 -3.67 -5.43
C VAL A 455 -11.10 -3.61 -6.78
N ALA A 456 -11.66 -2.45 -7.09
CA ALA A 456 -12.03 -2.02 -8.44
C ALA A 456 -11.32 -0.69 -8.71
N SER A 457 -10.34 -0.71 -9.61
CA SER A 457 -9.47 0.40 -9.93
C SER A 457 -9.05 0.32 -11.40
N PRO A 458 -9.83 0.93 -12.32
CA PRO A 458 -9.62 0.79 -13.76
C PRO A 458 -8.25 1.24 -14.26
N ASN A 459 -7.63 2.18 -13.54
CA ASN A 459 -6.31 2.71 -13.90
C ASN A 459 -5.16 2.00 -13.15
N ARG A 460 -5.43 0.89 -12.45
CA ARG A 460 -4.39 0.16 -11.69
C ARG A 460 -4.67 -1.36 -11.60
N GLU A 461 -5.30 -1.85 -10.53
CA GLU A 461 -5.44 -3.30 -10.27
C GLU A 461 -6.38 -3.99 -11.25
N THR A 462 -7.39 -3.30 -11.72
CA THR A 462 -8.38 -3.86 -12.65
C THR A 462 -8.31 -3.27 -14.06
N GLU A 463 -7.17 -2.64 -14.38
CA GLU A 463 -6.88 -2.16 -15.73
C GLU A 463 -6.86 -3.33 -16.72
N SER A 464 -7.54 -3.16 -17.84
CA SER A 464 -7.59 -4.13 -18.94
C SER A 464 -8.06 -5.54 -18.51
N MET A 465 -9.13 -5.61 -17.74
CA MET A 465 -9.78 -6.89 -17.45
C MET A 465 -10.26 -7.54 -18.75
N LYS A 466 -10.07 -8.86 -18.88
CA LYS A 466 -10.33 -9.61 -20.11
C LYS A 466 -11.77 -9.47 -20.64
N ASP A 467 -12.73 -9.27 -19.76
CA ASP A 467 -14.16 -9.09 -20.07
C ASP A 467 -14.62 -7.63 -20.10
N GLY A 468 -13.71 -6.66 -19.85
CA GLY A 468 -14.04 -5.23 -19.80
C GLY A 468 -14.70 -4.78 -18.47
N SER A 469 -14.67 -5.59 -17.43
CA SER A 469 -15.27 -5.29 -16.12
C SER A 469 -14.41 -4.40 -15.22
N ASP A 470 -13.49 -3.64 -15.78
CA ASP A 470 -12.48 -2.83 -15.07
C ASP A 470 -13.09 -1.95 -13.95
N ALA A 471 -14.23 -1.31 -14.24
CA ALA A 471 -14.87 -0.36 -13.33
C ALA A 471 -16.02 -0.94 -12.50
N VAL A 472 -16.25 -2.25 -12.55
CA VAL A 472 -17.32 -2.88 -11.76
C VAL A 472 -16.91 -2.97 -10.31
N SER A 473 -17.56 -2.18 -9.45
CA SER A 473 -17.21 -2.09 -8.03
C SER A 473 -18.01 -3.03 -7.11
N ASP A 474 -18.88 -3.88 -7.64
CA ASP A 474 -19.56 -4.92 -6.86
C ASP A 474 -18.56 -5.87 -6.18
N TRP A 475 -17.43 -6.14 -6.81
CA TRP A 475 -16.41 -7.07 -6.35
C TRP A 475 -15.81 -6.71 -4.98
N PRO A 476 -15.28 -5.50 -4.74
CA PRO A 476 -14.79 -5.13 -3.41
C PRO A 476 -15.89 -5.03 -2.36
N LEU A 477 -17.13 -4.69 -2.75
CA LEU A 477 -18.26 -4.70 -1.84
C LEU A 477 -18.59 -6.13 -1.39
N LEU A 478 -18.68 -7.08 -2.33
CA LEU A 478 -18.89 -8.50 -2.03
C LEU A 478 -17.75 -9.07 -1.17
N ASN A 479 -16.50 -8.66 -1.44
CA ASN A 479 -15.36 -9.04 -0.62
C ASN A 479 -15.51 -8.58 0.83
N ALA A 480 -15.87 -7.30 1.06
CA ALA A 480 -16.10 -6.77 2.41
C ALA A 480 -17.27 -7.47 3.12
N LEU A 481 -18.38 -7.71 2.43
CA LEU A 481 -19.55 -8.41 2.96
C LEU A 481 -19.21 -9.86 3.35
N LEU A 482 -18.47 -10.57 2.48
CA LEU A 482 -18.05 -11.95 2.74
C LEU A 482 -17.08 -12.04 3.92
N ASN A 483 -16.11 -11.13 4.01
CA ASN A 483 -15.16 -11.08 5.12
C ASN A 483 -15.87 -10.76 6.45
N THR A 484 -16.90 -9.90 6.42
CA THR A 484 -17.76 -9.63 7.59
C THR A 484 -18.55 -10.88 7.99
N ALA A 485 -19.20 -11.55 7.04
CA ALA A 485 -19.93 -12.79 7.28
C ALA A 485 -19.00 -13.93 7.75
N GLY A 486 -17.76 -13.95 7.32
CA GLY A 486 -16.73 -14.92 7.71
C GLY A 486 -16.19 -14.74 9.12
N GLY A 487 -16.45 -13.60 9.76
CA GLY A 487 -16.01 -13.29 11.12
C GLY A 487 -14.59 -12.72 11.20
N ALA A 488 -14.14 -11.94 10.24
CA ALA A 488 -12.87 -11.20 10.35
C ALA A 488 -12.84 -10.31 11.60
N SER A 489 -11.65 -10.00 12.12
CA SER A 489 -11.51 -9.18 13.33
C SER A 489 -11.92 -7.73 13.10
N TRP A 490 -11.53 -7.16 11.96
CA TRP A 490 -12.14 -5.93 11.43
C TRP A 490 -12.13 -5.90 9.91
N VAL A 491 -13.10 -5.17 9.36
CA VAL A 491 -13.33 -5.04 7.92
C VAL A 491 -13.51 -3.57 7.57
N SER A 492 -13.04 -3.17 6.40
CA SER A 492 -13.12 -1.80 5.94
C SER A 492 -13.52 -1.71 4.47
N LEU A 493 -14.25 -0.65 4.12
CA LEU A 493 -14.60 -0.29 2.75
C LEU A 493 -14.21 1.17 2.50
N HIS A 494 -13.47 1.40 1.42
CA HIS A 494 -12.89 2.71 1.11
C HIS A 494 -13.16 3.12 -0.34
N HIS A 495 -13.07 4.42 -0.57
CA HIS A 495 -13.06 5.02 -1.90
C HIS A 495 -11.81 5.89 -2.07
N GLY A 496 -11.29 5.95 -3.28
CA GLY A 496 -10.18 6.83 -3.67
C GLY A 496 -8.82 6.16 -3.74
N GLY A 497 -8.35 5.57 -2.66
CA GLY A 497 -7.07 4.86 -2.61
C GLY A 497 -5.89 5.63 -3.19
N GLY A 498 -4.90 4.91 -3.71
CA GLY A 498 -3.68 5.48 -4.30
C GLY A 498 -3.84 6.07 -5.70
N VAL A 499 -5.02 5.98 -6.31
CA VAL A 499 -5.37 6.57 -7.61
C VAL A 499 -6.29 7.79 -7.51
N GLY A 500 -6.70 8.13 -6.29
CA GLY A 500 -7.48 9.35 -6.03
C GLY A 500 -8.99 9.16 -6.01
N MET A 501 -9.67 10.22 -5.58
CA MET A 501 -11.12 10.25 -5.45
C MET A 501 -11.82 10.02 -6.81
N GLY A 502 -12.80 9.12 -6.83
CA GLY A 502 -13.55 8.77 -8.04
C GLY A 502 -12.94 7.64 -8.89
N PHE A 503 -11.72 7.18 -8.59
CA PHE A 503 -10.98 6.24 -9.43
C PHE A 503 -10.80 4.83 -8.86
N SER A 504 -11.20 4.58 -7.60
CA SER A 504 -11.16 3.23 -7.04
C SER A 504 -12.12 3.04 -5.88
N GLN A 505 -12.58 1.79 -5.71
CA GLN A 505 -13.17 1.30 -4.48
C GLN A 505 -12.43 0.04 -4.05
N HIS A 506 -12.19 -0.09 -2.75
CA HIS A 506 -11.42 -1.21 -2.23
C HIS A 506 -11.80 -1.56 -0.80
N SER A 507 -11.54 -2.78 -0.40
CA SER A 507 -11.84 -3.30 0.93
C SER A 507 -10.61 -3.88 1.62
N GLY A 508 -10.62 -3.86 2.94
CA GLY A 508 -9.61 -4.40 3.81
C GLY A 508 -10.16 -5.43 4.77
N VAL A 509 -9.30 -6.36 5.11
CA VAL A 509 -9.60 -7.40 6.09
C VAL A 509 -8.42 -7.62 7.00
N VAL A 510 -8.70 -7.75 8.29
CA VAL A 510 -7.69 -8.08 9.29
C VAL A 510 -8.23 -9.15 10.24
N ILE A 511 -7.39 -10.12 10.55
CA ILE A 511 -7.71 -11.25 11.42
C ILE A 511 -6.60 -11.40 12.47
N VAL A 512 -6.98 -11.69 13.71
CA VAL A 512 -6.03 -11.86 14.82
C VAL A 512 -5.86 -13.35 15.12
N ALA A 513 -4.62 -13.79 15.15
CA ALA A 513 -4.20 -15.10 15.64
C ALA A 513 -3.82 -14.95 17.11
N ASP A 514 -4.74 -15.25 18.03
CA ASP A 514 -4.58 -15.07 19.48
C ASP A 514 -4.40 -16.37 20.26
N GLY A 515 -4.26 -17.49 19.53
CA GLY A 515 -4.07 -18.82 20.10
C GLY A 515 -5.36 -19.55 20.47
N THR A 516 -6.53 -18.94 20.32
CA THR A 516 -7.82 -19.54 20.66
C THR A 516 -8.35 -20.46 19.56
N ALA A 517 -9.27 -21.38 19.91
CA ALA A 517 -9.98 -22.21 18.95
C ALA A 517 -10.88 -21.38 18.03
N ASP A 518 -11.52 -20.34 18.57
CA ASP A 518 -12.34 -19.42 17.77
C ASP A 518 -11.50 -18.69 16.71
N ALA A 519 -10.28 -18.25 17.05
CA ALA A 519 -9.35 -17.66 16.09
C ALA A 519 -8.94 -18.67 15.01
N HIS A 520 -8.66 -19.93 15.37
CA HIS A 520 -8.33 -20.99 14.41
C HIS A 520 -9.41 -21.15 13.34
N GLU A 521 -10.68 -21.21 13.76
CA GLU A 521 -11.83 -21.33 12.85
C GLU A 521 -12.00 -20.09 11.95
N ARG A 522 -11.87 -18.87 12.50
CA ARG A 522 -11.94 -17.63 11.74
C ARG A 522 -10.86 -17.53 10.69
N LEU A 523 -9.61 -17.83 11.07
CA LEU A 523 -8.46 -17.83 10.18
C LEU A 523 -8.66 -18.79 9.02
N GLY A 524 -9.17 -19.99 9.29
CA GLY A 524 -9.50 -20.98 8.27
C GLY A 524 -10.52 -20.47 7.26
N ARG A 525 -11.62 -19.85 7.72
CA ARG A 525 -12.68 -19.32 6.84
C ARG A 525 -12.23 -18.07 6.08
N VAL A 526 -11.77 -17.06 6.79
CA VAL A 526 -11.54 -15.71 6.21
C VAL A 526 -10.34 -15.72 5.29
N LEU A 527 -9.24 -16.38 5.67
CA LEU A 527 -8.03 -16.42 4.84
C LEU A 527 -8.13 -17.37 3.64
N LEU A 528 -9.13 -18.24 3.59
CA LEU A 528 -9.51 -18.96 2.38
C LEU A 528 -10.41 -18.10 1.49
N ASN A 529 -11.48 -17.54 2.06
CA ASN A 529 -12.51 -16.84 1.31
C ASN A 529 -12.01 -15.54 0.68
N ASP A 530 -11.21 -14.77 1.41
CA ASP A 530 -10.71 -13.48 0.94
C ASP A 530 -9.93 -13.58 -0.38
N PRO A 531 -8.84 -14.35 -0.51
CA PRO A 531 -8.16 -14.50 -1.79
C PRO A 531 -8.98 -15.27 -2.82
N ALA A 532 -9.90 -16.14 -2.40
CA ALA A 532 -10.80 -16.86 -3.31
C ALA A 532 -11.74 -15.92 -4.07
N THR A 533 -12.13 -14.77 -3.52
CA THR A 533 -12.89 -13.76 -4.27
C THR A 533 -12.11 -13.20 -5.45
N GLY A 534 -10.78 -13.12 -5.36
CA GLY A 534 -9.92 -12.72 -6.46
C GLY A 534 -9.83 -13.79 -7.55
N VAL A 535 -9.65 -15.05 -7.16
CA VAL A 535 -9.69 -16.17 -8.11
C VAL A 535 -11.05 -16.23 -8.81
N MET A 536 -12.14 -16.12 -8.06
CA MET A 536 -13.51 -16.09 -8.58
C MET A 536 -13.68 -14.99 -9.62
N ARG A 537 -13.32 -13.75 -9.30
CA ARG A 537 -13.46 -12.60 -10.19
C ARG A 537 -12.70 -12.78 -11.50
N HIS A 538 -11.43 -13.24 -11.43
CA HIS A 538 -10.62 -13.46 -12.62
C HIS A 538 -11.12 -14.66 -13.44
N ALA A 539 -11.61 -15.72 -12.77
CA ALA A 539 -12.22 -16.86 -13.44
C ALA A 539 -13.51 -16.45 -14.19
N ASP A 540 -14.36 -15.63 -13.56
CA ASP A 540 -15.57 -15.08 -14.17
C ASP A 540 -15.26 -14.19 -15.38
N ALA A 541 -14.19 -13.39 -15.31
CA ALA A 541 -13.69 -12.59 -16.43
C ALA A 541 -13.04 -13.40 -17.56
N GLY A 542 -12.95 -14.74 -17.42
CA GLY A 542 -12.49 -15.63 -18.48
C GLY A 542 -10.98 -15.89 -18.50
N TYR A 543 -10.26 -15.63 -17.41
CA TYR A 543 -8.84 -16.00 -17.29
C TYR A 543 -8.71 -17.52 -17.02
N GLU A 544 -8.14 -18.24 -17.95
CA GLU A 544 -8.01 -19.71 -17.88
C GLU A 544 -7.21 -20.17 -16.66
N LEU A 545 -6.12 -19.46 -16.31
CA LEU A 545 -5.33 -19.74 -15.13
C LEU A 545 -6.17 -19.63 -13.84
N ALA A 546 -7.05 -18.64 -13.74
CA ALA A 546 -7.93 -18.49 -12.59
C ALA A 546 -9.00 -19.60 -12.53
N GLN A 547 -9.52 -20.02 -13.68
CA GLN A 547 -10.45 -21.15 -13.76
C GLN A 547 -9.78 -22.47 -13.33
N GLN A 548 -8.51 -22.68 -13.72
CA GLN A 548 -7.73 -23.83 -13.28
C GLN A 548 -7.49 -23.75 -11.76
N THR A 549 -7.04 -22.61 -11.25
CA THR A 549 -6.82 -22.39 -9.81
C THR A 549 -8.09 -22.65 -9.00
N ALA A 550 -9.24 -22.19 -9.49
CA ALA A 550 -10.53 -22.40 -8.85
C ALA A 550 -10.85 -23.90 -8.73
N ARG A 551 -10.67 -24.68 -9.81
CA ARG A 551 -10.86 -26.14 -9.79
C ARG A 551 -9.92 -26.83 -8.80
N GLU A 552 -8.64 -26.48 -8.83
CA GLU A 552 -7.62 -27.07 -7.96
C GLU A 552 -7.84 -26.72 -6.48
N ALA A 553 -8.35 -25.53 -6.18
CA ALA A 553 -8.70 -25.09 -4.84
C ALA A 553 -10.09 -25.57 -4.38
N GLY A 554 -10.83 -26.28 -5.23
CA GLY A 554 -12.18 -26.78 -4.91
C GLY A 554 -13.22 -25.68 -4.74
N LEU A 555 -13.03 -24.50 -5.39
CA LEU A 555 -13.98 -23.40 -5.31
C LEU A 555 -15.26 -23.73 -6.09
N LYS A 556 -16.40 -23.41 -5.49
CA LYS A 556 -17.71 -23.62 -6.11
C LYS A 556 -18.10 -22.38 -6.92
N LEU A 557 -17.87 -22.40 -8.21
CA LEU A 557 -18.21 -21.32 -9.14
C LEU A 557 -19.37 -21.79 -10.05
N PRO A 558 -20.63 -21.44 -9.73
CA PRO A 558 -21.81 -22.02 -10.38
C PRO A 558 -21.88 -21.81 -11.91
N MET A 559 -21.32 -20.70 -12.41
CA MET A 559 -21.35 -20.35 -13.84
C MET A 559 -20.25 -21.01 -14.69
N LEU A 560 -19.22 -21.57 -14.06
CA LEU A 560 -18.08 -22.16 -14.78
C LEU A 560 -18.19 -23.68 -14.99
N GLY A 561 -19.35 -24.22 -14.76
CA GLY A 561 -19.66 -25.63 -14.95
C GLY A 561 -19.29 -26.48 -13.71
N ARG A 562 -20.00 -27.60 -13.60
CA ARG A 562 -19.78 -28.62 -12.57
C ARG A 562 -18.66 -29.56 -12.99
#